data_80cea0f85042676bd883e48de5340503
#
_entry.id   80cea0f85042676bd883e48de5340503
#
_cell.length_a   1.000
_cell.length_b   1.000
_cell.length_c   1.000
_cell.angle_alpha   90.00
_cell.angle_beta   90.00
_cell.angle_gamma   90.00
#
_symmetry.space_group_name_H-M   'P 1'
#
loop_
_entity.id
_entity.type
_entity.pdbx_description
1 polymer ?
#
loop_
_entity_poly.entity_id
_entity_poly.type
_entity_poly.pdbx_seq_one_letter_code
_entity_poly.pdbx_strand_id
1 'polypeptide(L)'
;KKTHVDALAIAIGTSHGAYKFTRPPTGDILAIDQIKAIHARIPDTHLVMHGSSSVPQEWLKIINEYGGEIPETYGVPVEEIVEGIKHGVRKVNIDTDLRLASTGATRRFLAQNPAEFDPRKFLKETMKAMTEVCVARYEAFGTAGNASKIKPVNLERMFERYASGELDPKVR
;
A
#
# COMPACT_ATOMS: atom_id res chain seq x y z
N LYS A 1 13.07 -2.86 21.81
CA LYS A 1 13.51 -2.02 22.94
C LYS A 1 15.01 -1.69 22.90
N LYS A 2 15.88 -2.60 22.44
CA LYS A 2 17.35 -2.35 22.39
C LYS A 2 17.78 -1.33 21.33
N THR A 3 17.04 -1.23 20.22
CA THR A 3 17.42 -0.40 19.06
C THR A 3 16.73 0.96 19.02
N HIS A 4 15.66 1.15 19.81
CA HIS A 4 14.86 2.38 19.85
C HIS A 4 14.40 2.88 18.45
N VAL A 5 14.06 1.96 17.55
CA VAL A 5 13.57 2.33 16.23
C VAL A 5 12.19 3.00 16.32
N ASP A 6 11.96 3.98 15.46
CA ASP A 6 10.68 4.70 15.35
C ASP A 6 9.59 3.85 14.69
N ALA A 7 9.99 2.99 13.76
CA ALA A 7 9.09 2.11 13.03
C ALA A 7 9.69 0.71 12.85
N LEU A 8 8.84 -0.30 12.90
CA LEU A 8 9.22 -1.71 12.75
C LEU A 8 8.34 -2.39 11.70
N ALA A 9 8.95 -2.90 10.65
CA ALA A 9 8.27 -3.79 9.70
C ALA A 9 8.10 -5.17 10.32
N ILE A 10 6.87 -5.68 10.30
CA ILE A 10 6.52 -6.97 10.91
C ILE A 10 6.01 -7.95 9.87
N ALA A 11 6.33 -9.24 10.04
CA ALA A 11 5.78 -10.34 9.27
C ALA A 11 4.50 -10.83 9.94
N ILE A 12 3.37 -10.69 9.27
CA ILE A 12 2.04 -10.94 9.83
C ILE A 12 1.15 -11.79 8.91
N GLY A 13 1.76 -12.73 8.19
CA GLY A 13 1.05 -13.61 7.24
C GLY A 13 1.03 -13.10 5.80
N THR A 14 1.72 -12.00 5.50
CA THR A 14 1.76 -11.42 4.16
C THR A 14 3.03 -11.80 3.39
N SER A 15 2.94 -11.77 2.05
CA SER A 15 4.07 -11.94 1.14
C SER A 15 4.05 -10.87 0.05
N HIS A 16 5.23 -10.56 -0.52
CA HIS A 16 5.34 -9.65 -1.65
C HIS A 16 4.87 -10.31 -2.96
N GLY A 17 4.46 -9.47 -3.93
CA GLY A 17 4.07 -9.89 -5.27
C GLY A 17 2.56 -9.97 -5.49
N ALA A 18 2.17 -10.29 -6.74
CA ALA A 18 0.77 -10.38 -7.16
C ALA A 18 0.16 -11.77 -6.86
N TYR A 19 0.98 -12.81 -6.87
CA TYR A 19 0.53 -14.19 -6.68
C TYR A 19 0.66 -14.58 -5.21
N LYS A 20 -0.34 -14.16 -4.39
CA LYS A 20 -0.29 -14.34 -2.95
C LYS A 20 -1.09 -15.57 -2.50
N PHE A 21 -2.35 -15.59 -2.85
CA PHE A 21 -3.29 -16.65 -2.44
C PHE A 21 -4.02 -17.20 -3.66
N THR A 22 -4.19 -18.52 -3.70
CA THR A 22 -4.85 -19.25 -4.79
C THR A 22 -6.33 -19.49 -4.52
N ARG A 23 -6.82 -19.07 -3.35
CA ARG A 23 -8.23 -19.16 -2.95
C ARG A 23 -8.70 -17.81 -2.39
N PRO A 24 -9.99 -17.50 -2.46
CA PRO A 24 -10.54 -16.32 -1.82
C PRO A 24 -10.21 -16.28 -0.32
N PRO A 25 -9.84 -15.11 0.22
CA PRO A 25 -9.61 -14.93 1.65
C PRO A 25 -10.88 -15.22 2.45
N THR A 26 -10.73 -15.85 3.63
CA THR A 26 -11.82 -16.17 4.53
C THR A 26 -11.84 -15.32 5.80
N GLY A 27 -11.10 -14.21 5.82
CA GLY A 27 -11.02 -13.28 6.96
C GLY A 27 -9.91 -13.63 7.96
N ASP A 28 -8.95 -14.46 7.55
CA ASP A 28 -7.88 -14.98 8.40
C ASP A 28 -6.47 -14.80 7.79
N ILE A 29 -6.34 -13.85 6.87
CA ILE A 29 -5.07 -13.63 6.16
C ILE A 29 -4.06 -12.95 7.06
N LEU A 30 -4.46 -11.91 7.79
CA LEU A 30 -3.58 -11.20 8.71
C LEU A 30 -3.61 -11.82 10.10
N ALA A 31 -2.43 -12.01 10.69
CA ALA A 31 -2.27 -12.43 12.06
C ALA A 31 -2.58 -11.27 13.04
N ILE A 32 -3.83 -10.84 13.12
CA ILE A 32 -4.26 -9.69 13.92
C ILE A 32 -3.86 -9.80 15.39
N ASP A 33 -3.94 -10.98 15.97
CA ASP A 33 -3.55 -11.18 17.38
C ASP A 33 -2.03 -11.00 17.58
N GLN A 34 -1.22 -11.32 16.57
CA GLN A 34 0.20 -11.04 16.60
C GLN A 34 0.48 -9.51 16.52
N ILE A 35 -0.27 -8.79 15.70
CA ILE A 35 -0.20 -7.32 15.64
C ILE A 35 -0.47 -6.73 17.03
N LYS A 36 -1.57 -7.15 17.68
CA LYS A 36 -1.94 -6.72 19.03
C LYS A 36 -0.84 -7.02 20.05
N ALA A 37 -0.32 -8.27 20.02
CA ALA A 37 0.73 -8.71 20.95
C ALA A 37 2.04 -7.92 20.77
N ILE A 38 2.43 -7.63 19.53
CA ILE A 38 3.61 -6.83 19.23
C ILE A 38 3.39 -5.39 19.70
N HIS A 39 2.26 -4.78 19.34
CA HIS A 39 1.95 -3.40 19.72
C HIS A 39 1.91 -3.22 21.24
N ALA A 40 1.33 -4.16 21.96
CA ALA A 40 1.32 -4.13 23.42
C ALA A 40 2.72 -4.12 24.05
N ARG A 41 3.73 -4.72 23.39
CA ARG A 41 5.13 -4.73 23.87
C ARG A 41 5.93 -3.49 23.48
N ILE A 42 5.56 -2.82 22.41
CA ILE A 42 6.25 -1.65 21.86
C ILE A 42 5.25 -0.58 21.42
N PRO A 43 4.44 -0.04 22.34
CA PRO A 43 3.31 0.84 22.00
C PRO A 43 3.73 2.15 21.32
N ASP A 44 4.95 2.60 21.56
CA ASP A 44 5.53 3.83 21.00
C ASP A 44 6.22 3.63 19.63
N THR A 45 6.28 2.39 19.13
CA THR A 45 6.89 2.06 17.84
C THR A 45 5.81 1.87 16.78
N HIS A 46 5.90 2.60 15.68
CA HIS A 46 4.97 2.45 14.56
C HIS A 46 5.17 1.11 13.86
N LEU A 47 4.09 0.36 13.65
CA LEU A 47 4.15 -0.88 12.90
C LEU A 47 3.97 -0.62 11.39
N VAL A 48 4.80 -1.30 10.59
CA VAL A 48 4.80 -1.20 9.14
C VAL A 48 4.38 -2.54 8.53
N MET A 49 3.41 -2.50 7.63
CA MET A 49 2.89 -3.66 6.93
C MET A 49 3.39 -3.68 5.49
N HIS A 50 4.12 -4.74 5.13
CA HIS A 50 4.55 -5.05 3.78
C HIS A 50 3.69 -6.15 3.16
N GLY A 51 3.75 -6.29 1.82
CA GLY A 51 3.00 -7.33 1.11
C GLY A 51 1.48 -7.19 1.20
N SER A 52 0.98 -5.98 1.40
CA SER A 52 -0.41 -5.68 1.77
C SER A 52 -1.30 -5.29 0.58
N SER A 53 -0.85 -5.50 -0.65
CA SER A 53 -1.70 -5.27 -1.82
C SER A 53 -2.92 -6.20 -1.78
N SER A 54 -4.10 -5.65 -2.10
CA SER A 54 -5.37 -6.38 -2.04
C SER A 54 -5.69 -7.17 -3.31
N VAL A 55 -4.95 -6.92 -4.39
CA VAL A 55 -5.16 -7.55 -5.70
C VAL A 55 -6.61 -7.37 -6.17
N PRO A 56 -7.03 -6.14 -6.54
CA PRO A 56 -8.41 -5.86 -6.92
C PRO A 56 -8.85 -6.71 -8.11
N GLN A 57 -9.88 -7.54 -7.91
CA GLN A 57 -10.32 -8.53 -8.88
C GLN A 57 -10.85 -7.91 -10.17
N GLU A 58 -11.40 -6.70 -10.09
CA GLU A 58 -11.85 -5.94 -11.26
C GLU A 58 -10.72 -5.68 -12.25
N TRP A 59 -9.52 -5.34 -11.76
CA TRP A 59 -8.37 -5.08 -12.62
C TRP A 59 -7.80 -6.36 -13.21
N LEU A 60 -7.81 -7.49 -12.49
CA LEU A 60 -7.46 -8.79 -13.06
C LEU A 60 -8.39 -9.16 -14.22
N LYS A 61 -9.70 -8.98 -14.02
CA LYS A 61 -10.70 -9.22 -15.05
C LYS A 61 -10.47 -8.34 -16.29
N ILE A 62 -10.26 -7.04 -16.10
CA ILE A 62 -9.98 -6.10 -17.21
C ILE A 62 -8.69 -6.51 -17.94
N ILE A 63 -7.61 -6.84 -17.23
CA ILE A 63 -6.35 -7.25 -17.86
C ILE A 63 -6.57 -8.48 -18.75
N ASN A 64 -7.29 -9.49 -18.25
CA ASN A 64 -7.52 -10.73 -18.99
C ASN A 64 -8.51 -10.53 -20.15
N GLU A 65 -9.52 -9.69 -19.99
CA GLU A 65 -10.46 -9.31 -21.06
C GLU A 65 -9.74 -8.66 -22.26
N TYR A 66 -8.69 -7.87 -21.97
CA TYR A 66 -7.91 -7.16 -23.00
C TYR A 66 -6.55 -7.80 -23.28
N GLY A 67 -6.50 -9.13 -23.35
CA GLY A 67 -5.36 -9.91 -23.84
C GLY A 67 -4.27 -10.19 -22.80
N GLY A 68 -4.61 -10.13 -21.52
CA GLY A 68 -3.76 -10.65 -20.44
C GLY A 68 -4.08 -12.11 -20.13
N GLU A 69 -3.17 -12.77 -19.41
CA GLU A 69 -3.28 -14.17 -18.97
C GLU A 69 -2.84 -14.29 -17.51
N ILE A 70 -3.35 -13.39 -16.65
CA ILE A 70 -3.02 -13.45 -15.24
C ILE A 70 -3.87 -14.56 -14.58
N PRO A 71 -3.23 -15.54 -13.90
CA PRO A 71 -3.97 -16.58 -13.21
C PRO A 71 -4.79 -16.00 -12.04
N GLU A 72 -5.78 -16.75 -11.60
CA GLU A 72 -6.57 -16.41 -10.44
C GLU A 72 -5.66 -16.26 -9.21
N THR A 73 -5.74 -15.11 -8.58
CA THR A 73 -4.93 -14.78 -7.39
C THR A 73 -5.65 -13.74 -6.54
N TYR A 74 -5.41 -13.79 -5.25
CA TYR A 74 -6.02 -12.91 -4.26
C TYR A 74 -4.97 -12.24 -3.40
N GLY A 75 -5.30 -11.08 -2.87
CA GLY A 75 -4.45 -10.32 -1.95
C GLY A 75 -5.02 -10.27 -0.54
N VAL A 76 -4.56 -9.30 0.23
CA VAL A 76 -5.04 -9.06 1.59
C VAL A 76 -6.32 -8.24 1.53
N PRO A 77 -7.42 -8.68 2.17
CA PRO A 77 -8.65 -7.89 2.23
C PRO A 77 -8.41 -6.51 2.86
N VAL A 78 -9.03 -5.48 2.27
CA VAL A 78 -8.88 -4.10 2.77
C VAL A 78 -9.38 -3.98 4.21
N GLU A 79 -10.43 -4.71 4.56
CA GLU A 79 -11.03 -4.75 5.89
C GLU A 79 -10.06 -5.28 6.95
N GLU A 80 -9.27 -6.30 6.61
CA GLU A 80 -8.23 -6.81 7.51
C GLU A 80 -7.08 -5.81 7.68
N ILE A 81 -6.71 -5.07 6.63
CA ILE A 81 -5.74 -3.98 6.74
C ILE A 81 -6.26 -2.89 7.68
N VAL A 82 -7.52 -2.50 7.53
CA VAL A 82 -8.18 -1.52 8.41
C VAL A 82 -8.18 -2.00 9.86
N GLU A 83 -8.41 -3.30 10.10
CA GLU A 83 -8.31 -3.87 11.44
C GLU A 83 -6.89 -3.77 11.99
N GLY A 84 -5.87 -4.09 11.19
CA GLY A 84 -4.46 -3.90 11.58
C GLY A 84 -4.12 -2.44 11.93
N ILE A 85 -4.70 -1.47 11.22
CA ILE A 85 -4.50 -0.04 11.51
C ILE A 85 -5.05 0.33 12.89
N LYS A 86 -6.18 -0.23 13.32
CA LYS A 86 -6.72 -0.02 14.68
C LYS A 86 -5.77 -0.52 15.78
N HIS A 87 -4.89 -1.48 15.44
CA HIS A 87 -3.99 -2.14 16.37
C HIS A 87 -2.50 -1.77 16.19
N GLY A 88 -2.21 -0.55 15.74
CA GLY A 88 -0.84 0.00 15.76
C GLY A 88 -0.12 0.03 14.43
N VAL A 89 -0.69 -0.51 13.36
CA VAL A 89 -0.14 -0.31 12.00
C VAL A 89 -0.31 1.16 11.61
N ARG A 90 0.79 1.80 11.18
CA ARG A 90 0.82 3.21 10.79
C ARG A 90 1.32 3.42 9.36
N LYS A 91 1.93 2.42 8.76
CA LYS A 91 2.38 2.43 7.37
C LYS A 91 1.95 1.14 6.68
N VAL A 92 1.30 1.28 5.55
CA VAL A 92 0.89 0.18 4.69
C VAL A 92 1.53 0.36 3.31
N ASN A 93 2.26 -0.64 2.83
CA ASN A 93 2.88 -0.62 1.51
C ASN A 93 1.99 -1.32 0.49
N ILE A 94 1.58 -0.57 -0.53
CA ILE A 94 0.75 -1.06 -1.63
C ILE A 94 1.45 -0.73 -2.95
N ASP A 95 1.70 -1.74 -3.76
CA ASP A 95 2.35 -1.61 -5.07
C ASP A 95 1.55 -2.35 -6.14
N THR A 96 1.26 -3.64 -5.94
CA THR A 96 0.60 -4.50 -6.93
C THR A 96 -0.75 -3.93 -7.38
N ASP A 97 -1.55 -3.36 -6.48
CA ASP A 97 -2.85 -2.77 -6.82
C ASP A 97 -2.70 -1.66 -7.87
N LEU A 98 -1.68 -0.81 -7.72
CA LEU A 98 -1.39 0.27 -8.67
C LEU A 98 -0.88 -0.27 -10.00
N ARG A 99 -0.05 -1.29 -9.99
CA ARG A 99 0.45 -1.95 -11.20
C ARG A 99 -0.70 -2.60 -11.99
N LEU A 100 -1.62 -3.27 -11.31
CA LEU A 100 -2.78 -3.87 -11.94
C LEU A 100 -3.68 -2.81 -12.57
N ALA A 101 -3.99 -1.73 -11.85
CA ALA A 101 -4.78 -0.61 -12.36
C ALA A 101 -4.12 0.04 -13.58
N SER A 102 -2.81 0.29 -13.50
CA SER A 102 -2.02 0.84 -14.61
C SER A 102 -2.07 -0.06 -15.85
N THR A 103 -1.78 -1.34 -15.68
CA THR A 103 -1.76 -2.32 -16.78
C THR A 103 -3.14 -2.50 -17.39
N GLY A 104 -4.18 -2.64 -16.56
CA GLY A 104 -5.56 -2.82 -17.02
C GLY A 104 -6.08 -1.61 -17.80
N ALA A 105 -5.86 -0.41 -17.27
CA ALA A 105 -6.26 0.82 -17.95
C ALA A 105 -5.54 1.00 -19.28
N THR A 106 -4.25 0.73 -19.34
CA THR A 106 -3.45 0.81 -20.58
C THR A 106 -3.94 -0.19 -21.63
N ARG A 107 -4.11 -1.47 -21.25
CA ARG A 107 -4.59 -2.52 -22.16
C ARG A 107 -5.97 -2.20 -22.72
N ARG A 108 -6.91 -1.82 -21.84
CA ARG A 108 -8.28 -1.45 -22.22
C ARG A 108 -8.29 -0.27 -23.19
N PHE A 109 -7.52 0.79 -22.88
CA PHE A 109 -7.46 1.97 -23.75
C PHE A 109 -6.94 1.64 -25.14
N LEU A 110 -5.81 0.92 -25.24
CA LEU A 110 -5.21 0.57 -26.52
C LEU A 110 -6.08 -0.38 -27.34
N ALA A 111 -6.77 -1.32 -26.73
CA ALA A 111 -7.71 -2.20 -27.41
C ALA A 111 -8.92 -1.45 -27.96
N GLN A 112 -9.43 -0.46 -27.22
CA GLN A 112 -10.56 0.36 -27.64
C GLN A 112 -10.17 1.47 -28.64
N ASN A 113 -8.90 1.80 -28.75
CA ASN A 113 -8.36 2.84 -29.62
C ASN A 113 -7.16 2.30 -30.43
N PRO A 114 -7.36 1.34 -31.35
CA PRO A 114 -6.27 0.62 -32.01
C PRO A 114 -5.37 1.48 -32.90
N ALA A 115 -5.81 2.67 -33.31
CA ALA A 115 -5.02 3.61 -34.08
C ALA A 115 -4.21 4.59 -33.18
N GLU A 116 -4.38 4.52 -31.86
CA GLU A 116 -3.71 5.43 -30.96
C GLU A 116 -2.26 5.00 -30.69
N PHE A 117 -1.33 5.93 -30.85
CA PHE A 117 0.09 5.71 -30.64
C PHE A 117 0.73 6.68 -29.66
N ASP A 118 0.03 7.77 -29.29
CA ASP A 118 0.58 8.79 -28.38
C ASP A 118 0.49 8.33 -26.92
N PRO A 119 1.64 8.09 -26.26
CA PRO A 119 1.65 7.60 -24.88
C PRO A 119 0.97 8.56 -23.89
N ARG A 120 0.94 9.85 -24.16
CA ARG A 120 0.28 10.82 -23.27
C ARG A 120 -1.19 10.54 -23.10
N LYS A 121 -1.84 9.95 -24.09
CA LYS A 121 -3.28 9.63 -24.05
C LYS A 121 -3.57 8.41 -23.18
N PHE A 122 -2.87 7.29 -23.41
CA PHE A 122 -3.11 6.10 -22.56
C PHE A 122 -2.53 6.25 -21.15
N LEU A 123 -1.45 7.02 -20.97
CA LEU A 123 -0.92 7.33 -19.64
C LEU A 123 -1.87 8.22 -18.83
N LYS A 124 -2.66 9.08 -19.48
CA LYS A 124 -3.72 9.85 -18.81
C LYS A 124 -4.77 8.94 -18.17
N GLU A 125 -5.24 7.93 -18.91
CA GLU A 125 -6.19 6.93 -18.36
C GLU A 125 -5.55 6.08 -17.27
N THR A 126 -4.29 5.71 -17.44
CA THR A 126 -3.48 5.01 -16.43
C THR A 126 -3.41 5.81 -15.12
N MET A 127 -3.07 7.09 -15.21
CA MET A 127 -3.01 7.97 -14.03
C MET A 127 -4.36 8.10 -13.34
N LYS A 128 -5.45 8.20 -14.10
CA LYS A 128 -6.80 8.24 -13.55
C LYS A 128 -7.11 6.97 -12.75
N ALA A 129 -6.89 5.79 -13.33
CA ALA A 129 -7.12 4.52 -12.66
C ALA A 129 -6.28 4.35 -11.37
N MET A 130 -5.00 4.72 -11.42
CA MET A 130 -4.15 4.70 -10.23
C MET A 130 -4.62 5.69 -9.16
N THR A 131 -5.07 6.88 -9.56
CA THR A 131 -5.62 7.87 -8.63
C THR A 131 -6.87 7.34 -7.92
N GLU A 132 -7.77 6.67 -8.63
CA GLU A 132 -8.97 6.07 -8.06
C GLU A 132 -8.62 5.01 -6.99
N VAL A 133 -7.60 4.16 -7.26
CA VAL A 133 -7.10 3.21 -6.26
C VAL A 133 -6.53 3.94 -5.04
N CYS A 134 -5.72 4.98 -5.23
CA CYS A 134 -5.15 5.76 -4.13
C CYS A 134 -6.23 6.41 -3.27
N VAL A 135 -7.23 7.04 -3.89
CA VAL A 135 -8.35 7.69 -3.18
C VAL A 135 -9.08 6.66 -2.32
N ALA A 136 -9.47 5.52 -2.91
CA ALA A 136 -10.17 4.46 -2.18
C ALA A 136 -9.36 3.95 -0.97
N ARG A 137 -8.02 3.87 -1.08
CA ARG A 137 -7.15 3.46 0.04
C ARG A 137 -7.02 4.55 1.09
N TYR A 138 -6.88 5.83 0.71
CA TYR A 138 -6.85 6.94 1.67
C TYR A 138 -8.14 7.04 2.46
N GLU A 139 -9.28 6.83 1.83
CA GLU A 139 -10.59 6.80 2.50
C GLU A 139 -10.70 5.60 3.44
N ALA A 140 -10.44 4.39 2.97
CA ALA A 140 -10.53 3.18 3.77
C ALA A 140 -9.59 3.19 4.99
N PHE A 141 -8.38 3.76 4.85
CA PHE A 141 -7.38 3.81 5.93
C PHE A 141 -7.53 5.03 6.84
N GLY A 142 -8.53 5.88 6.62
CA GLY A 142 -8.80 7.07 7.44
C GLY A 142 -7.76 8.18 7.31
N THR A 143 -7.00 8.21 6.20
CA THR A 143 -5.97 9.23 5.93
C THR A 143 -6.45 10.34 5.01
N ALA A 144 -7.60 10.20 4.36
CA ALA A 144 -8.20 11.22 3.51
C ALA A 144 -8.46 12.52 4.30
N GLY A 145 -8.33 13.67 3.64
CA GLY A 145 -8.58 14.99 4.24
C GLY A 145 -7.52 15.49 5.23
N ASN A 146 -6.36 14.81 5.33
CA ASN A 146 -5.29 15.20 6.26
C ASN A 146 -4.11 15.93 5.61
N ALA A 147 -4.01 15.98 4.27
CA ALA A 147 -2.87 16.57 3.58
C ALA A 147 -2.63 18.04 3.97
N SER A 148 -3.67 18.85 4.11
CA SER A 148 -3.58 20.26 4.51
C SER A 148 -3.11 20.47 5.96
N LYS A 149 -3.17 19.44 6.80
CA LYS A 149 -2.73 19.49 8.20
C LYS A 149 -1.23 19.20 8.34
N ILE A 150 -0.61 18.61 7.31
CA ILE A 150 0.81 18.21 7.32
C ILE A 150 1.62 19.41 6.83
N LYS A 151 2.51 19.90 7.69
CA LYS A 151 3.45 20.97 7.34
C LYS A 151 4.77 20.32 6.92
N PRO A 152 5.21 20.50 5.66
CA PRO A 152 6.52 20.01 5.23
C PRO A 152 7.64 20.63 6.07
N VAL A 153 8.60 19.83 6.47
CA VAL A 153 9.85 20.31 7.07
C VAL A 153 10.81 20.61 5.93
N ASN A 154 11.27 21.86 5.81
CA ASN A 154 12.22 22.26 4.78
C ASN A 154 13.63 21.70 5.07
N LEU A 155 14.52 21.75 4.06
CA LEU A 155 15.87 21.19 4.17
C LEU A 155 16.70 21.86 5.27
N GLU A 156 16.58 23.18 5.42
CA GLU A 156 17.32 23.94 6.41
C GLU A 156 16.96 23.48 7.81
N ARG A 157 15.67 23.34 8.10
CA ARG A 157 15.19 22.84 9.39
C ARG A 157 15.60 21.38 9.65
N MET A 158 15.59 20.52 8.62
CA MET A 158 16.08 19.15 8.75
C MET A 158 17.58 19.13 9.01
N PHE A 159 18.36 19.99 8.33
CA PHE A 159 19.79 20.12 8.56
C PHE A 159 20.10 20.54 10.02
N GLU A 160 19.37 21.52 10.55
CA GLU A 160 19.50 21.94 11.96
C GLU A 160 19.24 20.78 12.93
N ARG A 161 18.20 19.98 12.68
CA ARG A 161 17.85 18.83 13.53
C ARG A 161 18.91 17.74 13.51
N TYR A 162 19.53 17.47 12.35
CA TYR A 162 20.66 16.55 12.25
C TYR A 162 21.92 17.13 12.92
N ALA A 163 22.24 18.38 12.65
CA ALA A 163 23.43 19.04 13.22
C ALA A 163 23.37 19.18 14.74
N SER A 164 22.19 19.33 15.31
CA SER A 164 21.99 19.42 16.78
C SER A 164 22.03 18.07 17.51
N GLY A 165 22.08 16.94 16.77
CA GLY A 165 21.98 15.61 17.35
C GLY A 165 20.56 15.22 17.82
N GLU A 166 19.52 16.03 17.52
CA GLU A 166 18.13 15.73 17.88
C GLU A 166 17.68 14.38 17.32
N LEU A 167 18.17 14.04 16.14
CA LEU A 167 17.82 12.82 15.42
C LEU A 167 18.82 11.67 15.59
N ASP A 168 19.80 11.83 16.45
CA ASP A 168 20.79 10.78 16.71
C ASP A 168 20.14 9.54 17.34
N PRO A 169 20.54 8.32 16.93
CA PRO A 169 20.02 7.10 17.52
C PRO A 169 20.29 7.04 19.03
N LYS A 170 19.24 6.97 19.84
CA LYS A 170 19.36 6.77 21.29
C LYS A 170 19.54 5.28 21.60
N VAL A 171 20.64 4.71 21.13
CA VAL A 171 21.00 3.32 21.43
C VAL A 171 21.61 3.27 22.82
N ARG A 172 21.02 2.47 23.72
CA ARG A 172 21.56 2.17 25.05
C ARG A 172 22.13 0.76 25.12
#